data_f7c97b9357ab456817863e8910878c25
#
_entry.id   f7c97b9357ab456817863e8910878c25
#
_cell.length_a   1.000
_cell.length_b   1.000
_cell.length_c   1.000
_cell.angle_alpha   90.00
_cell.angle_beta   90.00
_cell.angle_gamma   90.00
#
_symmetry.space_group_name_H-M   'P 1'
#
loop_
_entity.id
_entity.type
_entity.pdbx_description
1 polymer ?
#
loop_
_entity_poly.entity_id
_entity_poly.type
_entity_poly.pdbx_seq_one_letter_code
_entity_poly.pdbx_strand_id
1 'polypeptide(L)'
;MALKIACGQIEIIAGRPDLNTKKILHHMDMACQNGIDILLLPELAVPGYFLGDLWEQTAFIEDCAAYGDEIIAATENCGELCVIFGNIAVDNSKRNEDGRARKYNAAFAAQHGKLLTNGTLPYDFIVKNALPNYREFDDNRHFYGLRQLALELDKQVAGLHQPLTVTAHGETVKLGLMLCEDGWTENYFLDVPQLLAQHGAELLCNISCSPFSINKNSKRHRLFGSAAQKAGIPLIYCNNVGIQNNGKNIFTFDGCSCVYGSDGWLLTDAPMYAEATLCAGWDSKAKAIDTSGITSDPRSEIDEVYHSLRYGCQRFLEQAGIGKMTIGLSGGIDSAVTAALFVDILGPDNVLLVNMPSRYNSPMTQTIAEQTAQSLGANYTVIPITESCLHTSEQLTQTPIHSYHQHRDFQLTISPLIYENIQSRDRGSRVVAGLAAAFGGAFSCNSNKTELTVGYATFYGDICGALAPIGDLWKHHVYELGRYLNDKVFQRQVLPEAIFTIRPSAELSSEQTVGTGGDPLVYPYHDKLFRSFLEQWRKTSPAEILLWYSEGTLAEHLGCEADIISEAFPDARSFIADLEHWWKLMHTLAVAKRIQAPPIVSITRRAYGYDHREAQLPAYFSREYYKLKNELLKK
;
A
#
# COMPACT_ATOMS: atom_id res chain seq x y z
N MET A 1 -34.89 -9.32 24.26
CA MET A 1 -33.45 -9.19 24.66
C MET A 1 -32.73 -8.56 23.51
N ALA A 2 -31.74 -7.68 23.74
CA ALA A 2 -30.99 -7.14 22.63
C ALA A 2 -30.12 -8.26 22.02
N LEU A 3 -30.04 -8.37 20.68
CA LEU A 3 -29.13 -9.28 20.03
C LEU A 3 -27.70 -8.76 20.15
N LYS A 4 -26.76 -9.65 20.47
CA LYS A 4 -25.35 -9.31 20.55
C LYS A 4 -24.66 -9.60 19.22
N ILE A 5 -24.07 -8.57 18.62
CA ILE A 5 -23.38 -8.64 17.35
C ILE A 5 -21.89 -8.42 17.59
N ALA A 6 -21.05 -9.27 17.02
CA ALA A 6 -19.61 -9.09 17.02
C ALA A 6 -19.07 -8.93 15.59
N CYS A 7 -18.11 -8.03 15.44
CA CYS A 7 -17.31 -7.88 14.23
C CYS A 7 -15.90 -8.38 14.53
N GLY A 8 -15.50 -9.47 13.91
CA GLY A 8 -14.17 -10.08 14.05
C GLY A 8 -13.18 -9.48 13.06
N GLN A 9 -12.39 -8.53 13.52
CA GLN A 9 -11.22 -8.02 12.78
C GLN A 9 -10.07 -9.00 12.95
N ILE A 10 -9.91 -9.91 12.00
CA ILE A 10 -8.92 -10.98 12.04
C ILE A 10 -7.80 -10.76 11.03
N GLU A 11 -6.62 -11.31 11.33
CA GLU A 11 -5.55 -11.39 10.34
C GLU A 11 -5.85 -12.49 9.32
N ILE A 12 -5.81 -12.11 8.03
CA ILE A 12 -5.97 -13.04 6.91
C ILE A 12 -4.61 -13.27 6.26
N ILE A 13 -4.20 -14.54 6.17
CA ILE A 13 -2.99 -14.97 5.49
C ILE A 13 -3.39 -15.43 4.08
N ALA A 14 -3.01 -14.66 3.07
CA ALA A 14 -3.35 -14.95 1.68
C ALA A 14 -2.82 -16.33 1.24
N GLY A 15 -3.66 -17.14 0.60
CA GLY A 15 -3.30 -18.47 0.13
C GLY A 15 -3.19 -19.54 1.21
N ARG A 16 -3.62 -19.26 2.46
CA ARG A 16 -3.60 -20.23 3.56
C ARG A 16 -5.00 -20.43 4.17
N PRO A 17 -5.93 -21.01 3.38
CA PRO A 17 -7.29 -21.27 3.85
C PRO A 17 -7.32 -22.15 5.11
N ASP A 18 -6.38 -23.08 5.27
CA ASP A 18 -6.20 -23.92 6.44
C ASP A 18 -5.95 -23.13 7.74
N LEU A 19 -5.08 -22.12 7.69
CA LEU A 19 -4.76 -21.28 8.86
C LEU A 19 -5.88 -20.29 9.15
N ASN A 20 -6.44 -19.70 8.10
CA ASN A 20 -7.55 -18.76 8.23
C ASN A 20 -8.78 -19.42 8.81
N THR A 21 -9.13 -20.64 8.36
CA THR A 21 -10.27 -21.40 8.90
C THR A 21 -10.07 -21.76 10.37
N LYS A 22 -8.88 -22.20 10.77
CA LYS A 22 -8.59 -22.43 12.20
C LYS A 22 -8.81 -21.18 13.04
N LYS A 23 -8.41 -20.03 12.53
CA LYS A 23 -8.62 -18.75 13.21
C LYS A 23 -10.10 -18.39 13.27
N ILE A 24 -10.85 -18.57 12.18
CA ILE A 24 -12.30 -18.37 12.13
C ILE A 24 -13.00 -19.25 13.17
N LEU A 25 -12.71 -20.55 13.20
CA LEU A 25 -13.30 -21.48 14.17
C LEU A 25 -13.00 -21.08 15.62
N HIS A 26 -11.78 -20.62 15.90
CA HIS A 26 -11.44 -20.08 17.22
C HIS A 26 -12.27 -18.84 17.59
N HIS A 27 -12.48 -17.91 16.65
CA HIS A 27 -13.34 -16.75 16.89
C HIS A 27 -14.82 -17.14 17.07
N MET A 28 -15.29 -18.19 16.40
CA MET A 28 -16.61 -18.76 16.61
C MET A 28 -16.77 -19.32 18.02
N ASP A 29 -15.79 -20.10 18.49
CA ASP A 29 -15.79 -20.64 19.85
C ASP A 29 -15.84 -19.52 20.90
N MET A 30 -15.04 -18.47 20.70
CA MET A 30 -15.05 -17.29 21.58
C MET A 30 -16.38 -16.55 21.53
N ALA A 31 -17.00 -16.43 20.36
CA ALA A 31 -18.31 -15.83 20.19
C ALA A 31 -19.40 -16.61 20.92
N CYS A 32 -19.41 -17.95 20.79
CA CYS A 32 -20.34 -18.83 21.52
C CYS A 32 -20.19 -18.67 23.04
N GLN A 33 -18.95 -18.69 23.56
CA GLN A 33 -18.68 -18.56 25.00
C GLN A 33 -19.13 -17.20 25.56
N ASN A 34 -19.07 -16.13 24.75
CA ASN A 34 -19.49 -14.78 25.14
C ASN A 34 -20.97 -14.48 24.84
N GLY A 35 -21.72 -15.48 24.35
CA GLY A 35 -23.13 -15.35 24.03
C GLY A 35 -23.40 -14.33 22.93
N ILE A 36 -22.57 -14.33 21.88
CA ILE A 36 -22.77 -13.55 20.66
C ILE A 36 -23.81 -14.27 19.79
N ASP A 37 -24.73 -13.51 19.21
CA ASP A 37 -25.80 -14.01 18.35
C ASP A 37 -25.45 -13.92 16.86
N ILE A 38 -24.66 -12.91 16.48
CA ILE A 38 -24.20 -12.69 15.10
C ILE A 38 -22.71 -12.34 15.09
N LEU A 39 -21.92 -13.14 14.38
CA LEU A 39 -20.49 -12.89 14.14
C LEU A 39 -20.26 -12.51 12.69
N LEU A 40 -19.75 -11.30 12.45
CA LEU A 40 -19.33 -10.81 11.14
C LEU A 40 -17.84 -11.03 10.98
N LEU A 41 -17.41 -11.62 9.87
CA LEU A 41 -16.02 -11.84 9.47
C LEU A 41 -15.75 -11.19 8.11
N PRO A 42 -14.50 -10.89 7.76
CA PRO A 42 -14.13 -10.15 6.55
C PRO A 42 -14.54 -10.85 5.23
N GLU A 43 -14.53 -10.06 4.15
CA GLU A 43 -14.61 -10.54 2.77
C GLU A 43 -13.42 -11.46 2.46
N LEU A 44 -13.67 -12.57 1.74
CA LEU A 44 -12.67 -13.58 1.39
C LEU A 44 -11.80 -14.01 2.57
N ALA A 45 -12.41 -14.11 3.75
CA ALA A 45 -11.72 -14.45 4.99
C ALA A 45 -11.05 -15.83 4.95
N VAL A 46 -11.58 -16.76 4.16
CA VAL A 46 -11.01 -18.11 4.00
C VAL A 46 -9.78 -18.10 3.09
N PRO A 47 -9.83 -17.65 1.82
CA PRO A 47 -8.70 -17.75 0.90
C PRO A 47 -7.69 -16.60 1.00
N GLY A 48 -8.12 -15.39 1.38
CA GLY A 48 -7.44 -14.12 1.13
C GLY A 48 -7.86 -13.51 -0.22
N TYR A 49 -7.39 -12.29 -0.52
CA TYR A 49 -7.89 -11.49 -1.64
C TYR A 49 -6.91 -11.42 -2.82
N PHE A 50 -5.65 -11.01 -2.61
CA PHE A 50 -4.65 -10.91 -3.66
C PHE A 50 -3.94 -12.24 -3.89
N LEU A 51 -4.55 -13.11 -4.68
CA LEU A 51 -4.05 -14.47 -4.91
C LEU A 51 -3.53 -14.70 -6.35
N GLY A 52 -3.75 -13.75 -7.27
CA GLY A 52 -3.31 -13.87 -8.65
C GLY A 52 -3.76 -15.18 -9.30
N ASP A 53 -2.82 -15.91 -9.90
CA ASP A 53 -3.13 -17.15 -10.62
C ASP A 53 -3.47 -18.35 -9.71
N LEU A 54 -3.36 -18.20 -8.38
CA LEU A 54 -3.85 -19.23 -7.45
C LEU A 54 -5.37 -19.44 -7.59
N TRP A 55 -6.11 -18.41 -8.02
CA TRP A 55 -7.52 -18.50 -8.40
C TRP A 55 -7.82 -19.46 -9.56
N GLU A 56 -6.80 -19.95 -10.27
CA GLU A 56 -6.94 -20.90 -11.38
C GLU A 56 -6.56 -22.34 -10.98
N GLN A 57 -6.13 -22.56 -9.74
CA GLN A 57 -5.80 -23.88 -9.21
C GLN A 57 -7.05 -24.57 -8.64
N THR A 58 -7.56 -25.57 -9.35
CA THR A 58 -8.81 -26.27 -8.97
C THR A 58 -8.74 -26.83 -7.55
N ALA A 59 -7.64 -27.51 -7.18
CA ALA A 59 -7.50 -28.09 -5.84
C ALA A 59 -7.54 -27.03 -4.73
N PHE A 60 -6.91 -25.87 -4.93
CA PHE A 60 -6.96 -24.76 -3.98
C PHE A 60 -8.39 -24.23 -3.78
N ILE A 61 -9.15 -24.12 -4.87
CA ILE A 61 -10.53 -23.65 -4.84
C ILE A 61 -11.46 -24.67 -4.19
N GLU A 62 -11.26 -25.96 -4.46
CA GLU A 62 -11.99 -27.05 -3.81
C GLU A 62 -11.72 -27.08 -2.30
N ASP A 63 -10.46 -26.88 -1.89
CA ASP A 63 -10.10 -26.74 -0.48
C ASP A 63 -10.78 -25.52 0.17
N CYS A 64 -10.82 -24.37 -0.49
CA CYS A 64 -11.53 -23.20 0.04
C CYS A 64 -13.02 -23.46 0.23
N ALA A 65 -13.66 -24.21 -0.66
CA ALA A 65 -15.05 -24.60 -0.51
C ALA A 65 -15.23 -25.57 0.67
N ALA A 66 -14.38 -26.60 0.78
CA ALA A 66 -14.41 -27.57 1.87
C ALA A 66 -14.20 -26.91 3.24
N TYR A 67 -13.28 -25.95 3.36
CA TYR A 67 -13.11 -25.15 4.58
C TYR A 67 -14.32 -24.26 4.88
N GLY A 68 -15.01 -23.77 3.86
CA GLY A 68 -16.29 -23.10 4.02
C GLY A 68 -17.35 -24.03 4.63
N ASP A 69 -17.41 -25.28 4.15
CA ASP A 69 -18.32 -26.31 4.68
C ASP A 69 -17.99 -26.66 6.14
N GLU A 70 -16.71 -26.70 6.54
CA GLU A 70 -16.30 -26.88 7.93
C GLU A 70 -16.83 -25.76 8.84
N ILE A 71 -16.73 -24.49 8.39
CA ILE A 71 -17.26 -23.34 9.14
C ILE A 71 -18.77 -23.44 9.28
N ILE A 72 -19.49 -23.79 8.20
CA ILE A 72 -20.94 -23.97 8.21
C ILE A 72 -21.34 -25.08 9.20
N ALA A 73 -20.72 -26.25 9.11
CA ALA A 73 -20.99 -27.38 9.99
C ALA A 73 -20.71 -27.04 11.48
N ALA A 74 -19.67 -26.27 11.76
CA ALA A 74 -19.33 -25.86 13.13
C ALA A 74 -20.46 -25.06 13.80
N THR A 75 -21.28 -24.33 13.04
CA THR A 75 -22.41 -23.57 13.60
C THR A 75 -23.50 -24.47 14.24
N GLU A 76 -23.55 -25.78 13.92
CA GLU A 76 -24.48 -26.72 14.54
C GLU A 76 -24.30 -26.81 16.06
N ASN A 77 -23.08 -26.64 16.54
CA ASN A 77 -22.72 -26.73 17.95
C ASN A 77 -22.61 -25.36 18.65
N CYS A 78 -22.94 -24.27 17.96
CA CYS A 78 -22.80 -22.90 18.45
C CYS A 78 -24.12 -22.25 18.94
N GLY A 79 -25.11 -23.04 19.30
CA GLY A 79 -26.41 -22.52 19.76
C GLY A 79 -27.11 -21.66 18.71
N GLU A 80 -27.46 -20.42 19.09
CA GLU A 80 -28.14 -19.47 18.19
C GLU A 80 -27.17 -18.61 17.33
N LEU A 81 -25.87 -18.84 17.40
CA LEU A 81 -24.89 -18.05 16.68
C LEU A 81 -25.07 -18.15 15.15
N CYS A 82 -25.31 -17.03 14.52
CA CYS A 82 -25.19 -16.86 13.06
C CYS A 82 -23.79 -16.34 12.71
N VAL A 83 -23.07 -17.04 11.85
CA VAL A 83 -21.74 -16.64 11.37
C VAL A 83 -21.84 -16.16 9.93
N ILE A 84 -21.35 -14.94 9.67
CA ILE A 84 -21.30 -14.34 8.34
C ILE A 84 -19.82 -14.17 7.96
N PHE A 85 -19.41 -14.81 6.86
CA PHE A 85 -18.01 -14.81 6.41
C PHE A 85 -17.89 -14.74 4.89
N GLY A 86 -16.78 -14.17 4.42
CA GLY A 86 -16.45 -14.12 3.00
C GLY A 86 -15.66 -15.34 2.54
N ASN A 87 -16.06 -15.93 1.42
CA ASN A 87 -15.33 -17.01 0.75
C ASN A 87 -15.55 -16.95 -0.77
N ILE A 88 -14.84 -17.77 -1.51
CA ILE A 88 -15.13 -18.05 -2.91
C ILE A 88 -16.30 -19.04 -3.00
N ALA A 89 -17.22 -18.80 -3.93
CA ALA A 89 -18.22 -19.78 -4.34
C ALA A 89 -17.98 -20.19 -5.80
N VAL A 90 -18.22 -21.46 -6.14
CA VAL A 90 -17.98 -22.01 -7.48
C VAL A 90 -19.24 -22.69 -7.99
N ASP A 91 -19.66 -22.33 -9.19
CA ASP A 91 -20.67 -23.06 -9.94
C ASP A 91 -20.00 -23.88 -11.07
N ASN A 92 -19.77 -25.15 -10.80
CA ASN A 92 -19.18 -26.08 -11.74
C ASN A 92 -20.10 -26.45 -12.93
N SER A 93 -21.38 -26.15 -12.83
CA SER A 93 -22.35 -26.36 -13.93
C SER A 93 -22.29 -25.24 -14.97
N LYS A 94 -21.71 -24.11 -14.64
CA LYS A 94 -21.59 -22.93 -15.49
C LYS A 94 -20.15 -22.70 -15.92
N ARG A 95 -19.99 -22.23 -17.17
CA ARG A 95 -18.68 -21.85 -17.72
C ARG A 95 -18.72 -20.40 -18.17
N ASN A 96 -17.61 -19.70 -17.96
CA ASN A 96 -17.38 -18.40 -18.57
C ASN A 96 -17.00 -18.57 -20.06
N GLU A 97 -16.93 -17.48 -20.82
CA GLU A 97 -16.57 -17.48 -22.24
C GLU A 97 -15.20 -18.13 -22.50
N ASP A 98 -14.28 -18.07 -21.54
CA ASP A 98 -12.95 -18.68 -21.59
C ASP A 98 -12.92 -20.17 -21.15
N GLY A 99 -14.07 -20.77 -20.89
CA GLY A 99 -14.22 -22.18 -20.51
C GLY A 99 -13.96 -22.49 -19.03
N ARG A 100 -13.55 -21.52 -18.21
CA ARG A 100 -13.34 -21.71 -16.76
C ARG A 100 -14.64 -21.87 -16.01
N ALA A 101 -14.63 -22.64 -14.90
CA ALA A 101 -15.76 -22.71 -13.98
C ALA A 101 -16.08 -21.32 -13.43
N ARG A 102 -17.37 -21.04 -13.25
CA ARG A 102 -17.82 -19.75 -12.78
C ARG A 102 -17.53 -19.60 -11.29
N LYS A 103 -16.83 -18.54 -10.92
CA LYS A 103 -16.43 -18.22 -9.54
C LYS A 103 -17.08 -16.91 -9.10
N TYR A 104 -17.43 -16.83 -7.83
CA TYR A 104 -18.04 -15.65 -7.22
C TYR A 104 -17.26 -15.26 -5.96
N ASN A 105 -17.03 -13.98 -5.76
CA ASN A 105 -16.69 -13.41 -4.46
C ASN A 105 -18.02 -13.31 -3.69
N ALA A 106 -18.14 -14.08 -2.59
CA ALA A 106 -19.41 -14.32 -1.95
C ALA A 106 -19.38 -14.15 -0.43
N ALA A 107 -20.51 -13.74 0.14
CA ALA A 107 -20.77 -13.79 1.57
C ALA A 107 -21.70 -14.97 1.88
N PHE A 108 -21.29 -15.77 2.85
CA PHE A 108 -22.04 -16.89 3.40
C PHE A 108 -22.57 -16.51 4.78
N ALA A 109 -23.79 -16.87 5.08
CA ALA A 109 -24.37 -16.75 6.42
C ALA A 109 -24.84 -18.14 6.86
N ALA A 110 -24.33 -18.62 7.98
CA ALA A 110 -24.62 -19.96 8.47
C ALA A 110 -25.13 -19.95 9.92
N GLN A 111 -26.12 -20.76 10.21
CA GLN A 111 -26.70 -20.96 11.54
C GLN A 111 -27.22 -22.40 11.66
N HIS A 112 -27.04 -23.05 12.79
CA HIS A 112 -27.48 -24.42 13.04
C HIS A 112 -27.05 -25.44 11.97
N GLY A 113 -25.81 -25.33 11.47
CA GLY A 113 -25.25 -26.19 10.43
C GLY A 113 -25.83 -25.98 9.03
N LYS A 114 -26.55 -24.87 8.78
CA LYS A 114 -27.22 -24.59 7.51
C LYS A 114 -26.95 -23.16 7.04
N LEU A 115 -26.94 -22.99 5.72
CA LEU A 115 -26.89 -21.66 5.11
C LEU A 115 -28.25 -20.97 5.21
N LEU A 116 -28.21 -19.68 5.49
CA LEU A 116 -29.32 -18.76 5.41
C LEU A 116 -29.33 -18.09 4.05
N THR A 117 -30.49 -17.94 3.42
CA THR A 117 -30.66 -17.30 2.13
C THR A 117 -31.77 -16.25 2.16
N ASN A 118 -31.66 -15.24 1.33
CA ASN A 118 -32.76 -14.28 1.08
C ASN A 118 -33.67 -14.70 -0.09
N GLY A 119 -33.40 -15.84 -0.73
CA GLY A 119 -34.24 -16.45 -1.79
C GLY A 119 -34.26 -15.71 -3.13
N THR A 120 -33.38 -14.71 -3.33
CA THR A 120 -33.36 -13.91 -4.57
C THR A 120 -32.55 -14.53 -5.69
N LEU A 121 -31.51 -15.30 -5.33
CA LEU A 121 -30.60 -15.99 -6.25
C LEU A 121 -30.85 -17.50 -6.24
N PRO A 122 -30.42 -18.23 -7.25
CA PRO A 122 -30.43 -19.70 -7.27
C PRO A 122 -29.32 -20.31 -6.41
N TYR A 123 -28.76 -19.54 -5.49
CA TYR A 123 -27.64 -19.90 -4.61
C TYR A 123 -27.96 -19.52 -3.17
N ASP A 124 -27.36 -20.26 -2.23
CA ASP A 124 -27.47 -20.01 -0.78
C ASP A 124 -26.34 -19.08 -0.26
N PHE A 125 -25.89 -18.13 -1.09
CA PHE A 125 -24.90 -17.12 -0.76
C PHE A 125 -25.22 -15.79 -1.44
N ILE A 126 -24.63 -14.70 -0.94
CA ILE A 126 -24.77 -13.36 -1.49
C ILE A 126 -23.56 -13.08 -2.37
N VAL A 127 -23.81 -12.64 -3.61
CA VAL A 127 -22.78 -12.36 -4.61
C VAL A 127 -22.41 -10.87 -4.60
N LYS A 128 -21.12 -10.57 -4.64
CA LYS A 128 -20.58 -9.20 -4.78
C LYS A 128 -21.09 -8.55 -6.07
N ASN A 129 -21.63 -7.33 -5.94
CA ASN A 129 -22.18 -6.59 -7.06
C ASN A 129 -21.10 -5.76 -7.78
N ALA A 130 -20.32 -4.97 -7.04
CA ALA A 130 -19.29 -4.13 -7.57
C ALA A 130 -17.93 -4.85 -7.55
N LEU A 131 -17.47 -5.27 -8.73
CA LEU A 131 -16.15 -5.90 -8.90
C LEU A 131 -15.15 -4.80 -9.28
N PRO A 132 -14.29 -4.31 -8.35
CA PRO A 132 -13.30 -3.30 -8.67
C PRO A 132 -12.29 -3.83 -9.69
N ASN A 133 -11.97 -2.99 -10.67
CA ASN A 133 -11.01 -3.29 -11.72
C ASN A 133 -10.17 -2.05 -12.01
N TYR A 134 -9.59 -1.50 -10.95
CA TYR A 134 -8.74 -0.31 -10.97
C TYR A 134 -7.63 -0.46 -9.94
N ARG A 135 -6.49 0.21 -10.17
CA ARG A 135 -5.28 0.11 -9.35
C ARG A 135 -4.86 -1.36 -9.13
N GLU A 136 -4.76 -1.77 -7.86
CA GLU A 136 -4.41 -3.12 -7.43
C GLU A 136 -5.51 -4.16 -7.66
N PHE A 137 -6.74 -3.73 -7.88
CA PHE A 137 -7.89 -4.61 -7.98
C PHE A 137 -8.09 -5.17 -9.38
N ASP A 138 -8.41 -6.47 -9.45
CA ASP A 138 -8.50 -7.25 -10.67
C ASP A 138 -9.67 -8.26 -10.61
N ASP A 139 -10.74 -7.90 -9.90
CA ASP A 139 -11.85 -8.81 -9.59
C ASP A 139 -12.53 -9.38 -10.83
N ASN A 140 -12.71 -8.57 -11.88
CA ASN A 140 -13.36 -9.00 -13.12
C ASN A 140 -12.58 -10.11 -13.86
N ARG A 141 -11.29 -10.27 -13.58
CA ARG A 141 -10.48 -11.36 -14.13
C ARG A 141 -10.86 -12.71 -13.54
N HIS A 142 -11.29 -12.72 -12.28
CA HIS A 142 -11.46 -13.93 -11.49
C HIS A 142 -12.92 -14.25 -11.16
N PHE A 143 -13.77 -13.24 -10.97
CA PHE A 143 -15.11 -13.39 -10.44
C PHE A 143 -16.21 -12.94 -11.40
N TYR A 144 -17.34 -13.63 -11.33
CA TYR A 144 -18.57 -13.27 -12.02
C TYR A 144 -19.45 -12.42 -11.10
N GLY A 145 -19.77 -11.22 -11.52
CA GLY A 145 -20.47 -10.24 -10.68
C GLY A 145 -21.99 -10.41 -10.67
N LEU A 146 -22.62 -9.88 -9.62
CA LEU A 146 -24.08 -9.88 -9.48
C LEU A 146 -24.80 -9.21 -10.68
N ARG A 147 -24.20 -8.16 -11.29
CA ARG A 147 -24.77 -7.49 -12.47
C ARG A 147 -24.88 -8.42 -13.69
N GLN A 148 -23.85 -9.22 -13.92
CA GLN A 148 -23.84 -10.19 -15.00
C GLN A 148 -24.83 -11.32 -14.72
N LEU A 149 -24.91 -11.77 -13.47
CA LEU A 149 -25.88 -12.79 -13.04
C LEU A 149 -27.31 -12.28 -13.16
N ALA A 150 -27.58 -11.02 -12.83
CA ALA A 150 -28.90 -10.39 -12.98
C ALA A 150 -29.39 -10.42 -14.44
N LEU A 151 -28.49 -10.07 -15.39
CA LEU A 151 -28.79 -10.14 -16.83
C LEU A 151 -29.11 -11.58 -17.27
N GLU A 152 -28.35 -12.57 -16.81
CA GLU A 152 -28.59 -13.98 -17.12
C GLU A 152 -29.93 -14.48 -16.58
N LEU A 153 -30.34 -13.99 -15.42
CA LEU A 153 -31.60 -14.36 -14.77
C LEU A 153 -32.81 -13.55 -15.27
N ASP A 154 -32.60 -12.62 -16.21
CA ASP A 154 -33.62 -11.65 -16.66
C ASP A 154 -34.25 -10.88 -15.48
N LYS A 155 -33.42 -10.44 -14.55
CA LYS A 155 -33.84 -9.70 -13.34
C LYS A 155 -33.18 -8.32 -13.29
N GLN A 156 -33.87 -7.37 -12.66
CA GLN A 156 -33.27 -6.08 -12.31
C GLN A 156 -32.28 -6.28 -11.14
N VAL A 157 -31.04 -5.85 -11.29
CA VAL A 157 -29.99 -5.98 -10.26
C VAL A 157 -30.41 -5.35 -8.92
N ALA A 158 -31.13 -4.23 -8.94
CA ALA A 158 -31.66 -3.58 -7.74
C ALA A 158 -32.58 -4.51 -6.93
N GLY A 159 -33.42 -5.32 -7.59
CA GLY A 159 -34.33 -6.27 -6.95
C GLY A 159 -33.62 -7.48 -6.31
N LEU A 160 -32.35 -7.72 -6.63
CA LEU A 160 -31.55 -8.79 -6.03
C LEU A 160 -30.91 -8.41 -4.69
N HIS A 161 -30.83 -7.10 -4.40
CA HIS A 161 -30.34 -6.61 -3.11
C HIS A 161 -31.44 -6.67 -2.05
N GLN A 162 -31.68 -7.84 -1.50
CA GLN A 162 -32.66 -8.07 -0.44
C GLN A 162 -31.96 -8.38 0.90
N PRO A 163 -32.52 -7.90 2.01
CA PRO A 163 -31.96 -8.20 3.33
C PRO A 163 -32.06 -9.70 3.66
N LEU A 164 -31.10 -10.16 4.45
CA LEU A 164 -31.08 -11.48 5.05
C LEU A 164 -31.75 -11.42 6.41
N THR A 165 -32.66 -12.35 6.71
CA THR A 165 -33.31 -12.46 8.02
C THR A 165 -32.51 -13.39 8.91
N VAL A 166 -32.09 -12.92 10.09
CA VAL A 166 -31.45 -13.71 11.15
C VAL A 166 -32.32 -13.68 12.37
N THR A 167 -32.55 -14.86 12.98
CA THR A 167 -33.34 -15.01 14.21
C THR A 167 -32.50 -15.70 15.28
N ALA A 168 -32.44 -15.11 16.48
CA ALA A 168 -31.81 -15.71 17.64
C ALA A 168 -32.62 -15.36 18.89
N HIS A 169 -32.81 -16.33 19.78
CA HIS A 169 -33.58 -16.16 21.02
C HIS A 169 -35.02 -15.60 20.84
N GLY A 170 -35.62 -15.86 19.69
CA GLY A 170 -36.94 -15.34 19.32
C GLY A 170 -36.98 -13.87 18.87
N GLU A 171 -35.84 -13.21 18.83
CA GLU A 171 -35.68 -11.86 18.25
C GLU A 171 -35.19 -11.99 16.81
N THR A 172 -35.63 -11.09 15.95
CA THR A 172 -35.31 -11.14 14.52
C THR A 172 -34.72 -9.81 14.07
N VAL A 173 -33.70 -9.87 13.19
CA VAL A 173 -33.10 -8.71 12.53
C VAL A 173 -32.96 -8.93 11.03
N LYS A 174 -33.25 -7.92 10.22
CA LYS A 174 -33.05 -7.93 8.78
C LYS A 174 -31.72 -7.23 8.43
N LEU A 175 -30.72 -8.03 8.03
CA LEU A 175 -29.38 -7.56 7.71
C LEU A 175 -29.26 -7.21 6.23
N GLY A 176 -28.83 -5.98 5.93
CA GLY A 176 -28.41 -5.57 4.59
C GLY A 176 -26.94 -5.90 4.39
N LEU A 177 -26.62 -7.09 3.84
CA LEU A 177 -25.24 -7.53 3.63
C LEU A 177 -24.65 -6.95 2.34
N MET A 178 -23.43 -6.45 2.44
CA MET A 178 -22.64 -5.90 1.34
C MET A 178 -21.20 -6.41 1.41
N LEU A 179 -20.57 -6.56 0.25
CA LEU A 179 -19.17 -6.96 0.15
C LEU A 179 -18.33 -5.77 -0.32
N CYS A 180 -17.53 -5.23 0.57
CA CYS A 180 -16.48 -4.22 0.35
C CYS A 180 -16.91 -3.07 -0.58
N GLU A 181 -16.59 -3.17 -1.88
CA GLU A 181 -16.84 -2.13 -2.89
C GLU A 181 -18.33 -1.79 -3.05
N ASP A 182 -19.24 -2.70 -2.69
CA ASP A 182 -20.68 -2.43 -2.73
C ASP A 182 -21.11 -1.26 -1.83
N GLY A 183 -20.35 -0.99 -0.78
CA GLY A 183 -20.55 0.15 0.13
C GLY A 183 -19.88 1.46 -0.32
N TRP A 184 -18.99 1.44 -1.33
CA TRP A 184 -18.27 2.63 -1.83
C TRP A 184 -19.03 3.32 -2.96
N THR A 185 -20.17 3.92 -2.66
CA THR A 185 -21.20 4.34 -3.61
C THR A 185 -20.87 5.57 -4.45
N GLU A 186 -19.88 6.41 -4.09
CA GLU A 186 -19.60 7.70 -4.76
C GLU A 186 -19.40 7.62 -6.27
N ASN A 187 -18.87 6.51 -6.78
CA ASN A 187 -18.51 6.34 -8.18
C ASN A 187 -19.41 5.34 -8.92
N TYR A 188 -20.48 4.87 -8.27
CA TYR A 188 -21.38 3.87 -8.82
C TYR A 188 -22.78 4.43 -9.01
N PHE A 189 -23.44 3.96 -10.06
CA PHE A 189 -24.82 4.34 -10.36
C PHE A 189 -25.83 3.75 -9.35
N LEU A 190 -25.46 2.64 -8.70
CA LEU A 190 -26.31 1.94 -7.75
C LEU A 190 -25.85 2.24 -6.31
N ASP A 191 -26.74 2.79 -5.51
CA ASP A 191 -26.53 3.00 -4.08
C ASP A 191 -27.05 1.79 -3.30
N VAL A 192 -26.18 0.78 -3.11
CA VAL A 192 -26.54 -0.51 -2.49
C VAL A 192 -26.99 -0.34 -1.04
N PRO A 193 -26.33 0.45 -0.17
CA PRO A 193 -26.82 0.73 1.17
C PRO A 193 -28.27 1.23 1.20
N GLN A 194 -28.59 2.18 0.33
CA GLN A 194 -29.93 2.77 0.28
C GLN A 194 -30.97 1.79 -0.27
N LEU A 195 -30.61 0.98 -1.28
CA LEU A 195 -31.49 -0.08 -1.79
C LEU A 195 -31.84 -1.11 -0.72
N LEU A 196 -30.86 -1.58 0.03
CA LEU A 196 -31.09 -2.53 1.11
C LEU A 196 -32.02 -1.96 2.17
N ALA A 197 -31.84 -0.70 2.55
CA ALA A 197 -32.75 0.00 3.49
C ALA A 197 -34.19 0.12 2.92
N GLN A 198 -34.33 0.48 1.64
CA GLN A 198 -35.64 0.54 0.96
C GLN A 198 -36.33 -0.84 0.91
N HIS A 199 -35.56 -1.92 0.80
CA HIS A 199 -36.08 -3.29 0.84
C HIS A 199 -36.27 -3.83 2.28
N GLY A 200 -36.13 -2.96 3.29
CA GLY A 200 -36.48 -3.24 4.66
C GLY A 200 -35.35 -3.81 5.51
N ALA A 201 -34.10 -3.61 5.13
CA ALA A 201 -32.97 -3.86 6.04
C ALA A 201 -33.09 -2.95 7.29
N GLU A 202 -32.72 -3.46 8.44
CA GLU A 202 -32.75 -2.77 9.72
C GLU A 202 -31.34 -2.44 10.23
N LEU A 203 -30.34 -3.16 9.73
CA LEU A 203 -28.91 -2.98 10.01
C LEU A 203 -28.11 -3.28 8.75
N LEU A 204 -27.24 -2.38 8.35
CA LEU A 204 -26.30 -2.58 7.26
C LEU A 204 -25.01 -3.23 7.77
N CYS A 205 -24.53 -4.24 7.05
CA CYS A 205 -23.28 -4.94 7.34
C CYS A 205 -22.42 -4.98 6.09
N ASN A 206 -21.24 -4.35 6.14
CA ASN A 206 -20.27 -4.41 5.04
C ASN A 206 -19.05 -5.21 5.49
N ILE A 207 -18.88 -6.41 4.92
CA ILE A 207 -17.67 -7.21 5.10
C ILE A 207 -16.66 -6.86 4.02
N SER A 208 -15.43 -6.57 4.42
CA SER A 208 -14.41 -5.98 3.56
C SER A 208 -13.07 -6.69 3.66
N CYS A 209 -12.32 -6.64 2.57
CA CYS A 209 -10.89 -6.88 2.52
C CYS A 209 -10.25 -5.68 1.81
N SER A 210 -10.13 -4.56 2.55
CA SER A 210 -9.82 -3.24 2.01
C SER A 210 -8.43 -2.79 2.45
N PRO A 211 -7.44 -2.71 1.52
CA PRO A 211 -6.07 -2.35 1.85
C PRO A 211 -5.97 -0.87 2.26
N PHE A 212 -4.94 -0.59 3.03
CA PHE A 212 -4.58 0.76 3.44
C PHE A 212 -4.12 1.64 2.26
N SER A 213 -4.41 2.91 2.33
CA SER A 213 -3.67 3.99 1.66
C SER A 213 -3.88 5.28 2.45
N ILE A 214 -2.94 6.20 2.35
CA ILE A 214 -3.00 7.52 3.01
C ILE A 214 -4.40 8.16 2.83
N ASN A 215 -4.98 8.66 3.92
CA ASN A 215 -6.29 9.32 3.98
C ASN A 215 -7.49 8.42 3.64
N LYS A 216 -7.28 7.10 3.46
CA LYS A 216 -8.39 6.19 3.14
C LYS A 216 -9.33 5.99 4.32
N ASN A 217 -8.81 5.97 5.55
CA ASN A 217 -9.64 5.80 6.73
C ASN A 217 -10.59 7.00 6.95
N SER A 218 -10.10 8.22 6.81
CA SER A 218 -10.93 9.43 6.85
C SER A 218 -11.99 9.41 5.74
N LYS A 219 -11.65 8.96 4.53
CA LYS A 219 -12.61 8.77 3.45
C LYS A 219 -13.65 7.70 3.79
N ARG A 220 -13.23 6.58 4.41
CA ARG A 220 -14.09 5.49 4.88
C ARG A 220 -15.15 6.04 5.86
N HIS A 221 -14.72 6.76 6.89
CA HIS A 221 -15.64 7.34 7.88
C HIS A 221 -16.66 8.27 7.22
N ARG A 222 -16.22 9.15 6.33
CA ARG A 222 -17.13 10.06 5.62
C ARG A 222 -18.17 9.32 4.78
N LEU A 223 -17.76 8.29 4.04
CA LEU A 223 -18.64 7.56 3.13
C LEU A 223 -19.64 6.65 3.86
N PHE A 224 -19.15 5.81 4.75
CA PHE A 224 -20.01 4.85 5.46
C PHE A 224 -20.89 5.54 6.50
N GLY A 225 -20.40 6.61 7.14
CA GLY A 225 -21.25 7.48 7.98
C GLY A 225 -22.36 8.13 7.17
N SER A 226 -22.05 8.71 6.00
CA SER A 226 -23.06 9.26 5.09
C SER A 226 -24.04 8.19 4.57
N ALA A 227 -23.57 6.96 4.31
CA ALA A 227 -24.44 5.87 3.89
C ALA A 227 -25.43 5.46 4.98
N ALA A 228 -24.97 5.32 6.24
CA ALA A 228 -25.83 5.04 7.38
C ALA A 228 -26.88 6.15 7.58
N GLN A 229 -26.44 7.42 7.53
CA GLN A 229 -27.33 8.57 7.67
C GLN A 229 -28.40 8.65 6.57
N LYS A 230 -28.02 8.46 5.31
CA LYS A 230 -28.95 8.47 4.17
C LYS A 230 -29.95 7.30 4.24
N ALA A 231 -29.48 6.12 4.63
CA ALA A 231 -30.30 4.95 4.81
C ALA A 231 -31.22 5.06 6.05
N GLY A 232 -30.87 5.88 7.03
CA GLY A 232 -31.57 6.05 8.29
C GLY A 232 -31.47 4.84 9.23
N ILE A 233 -30.50 3.95 8.99
CA ILE A 233 -30.25 2.73 9.78
C ILE A 233 -28.76 2.58 10.09
N PRO A 234 -28.39 1.92 11.22
CA PRO A 234 -26.98 1.74 11.60
C PRO A 234 -26.19 0.90 10.58
N LEU A 235 -24.86 1.04 10.63
CA LEU A 235 -23.96 0.30 9.75
C LEU A 235 -22.76 -0.25 10.52
N ILE A 236 -22.45 -1.54 10.33
CA ILE A 236 -21.23 -2.20 10.79
C ILE A 236 -20.32 -2.41 9.57
N TYR A 237 -19.09 -1.92 9.67
CA TYR A 237 -18.01 -2.15 8.71
C TYR A 237 -17.00 -3.11 9.32
N CYS A 238 -16.81 -4.28 8.71
CA CYS A 238 -15.89 -5.33 9.14
C CYS A 238 -14.75 -5.46 8.14
N ASN A 239 -13.51 -5.23 8.56
CA ASN A 239 -12.32 -5.34 7.72
C ASN A 239 -11.27 -6.23 8.38
N ASN A 240 -10.36 -6.80 7.60
CA ASN A 240 -9.26 -7.61 8.08
C ASN A 240 -8.01 -6.78 8.39
N VAL A 241 -7.08 -7.41 9.11
CA VAL A 241 -5.67 -6.99 9.19
C VAL A 241 -4.79 -8.00 8.44
N GLY A 242 -3.54 -7.66 8.20
CA GLY A 242 -2.57 -8.53 7.52
C GLY A 242 -1.80 -7.80 6.42
N ILE A 243 -0.96 -8.54 5.74
CA ILE A 243 -0.33 -8.11 4.48
C ILE A 243 -0.69 -9.08 3.37
N GLN A 244 -0.88 -8.56 2.17
CA GLN A 244 -0.98 -9.35 0.94
C GLN A 244 -0.22 -8.62 -0.15
N ASN A 245 0.33 -9.33 -1.11
CA ASN A 245 1.09 -8.69 -2.17
C ASN A 245 0.54 -9.05 -3.54
N ASN A 246 0.68 -8.09 -4.45
CA ASN A 246 0.46 -8.31 -5.86
C ASN A 246 1.67 -7.77 -6.63
N GLY A 247 2.37 -8.63 -7.35
CA GLY A 247 3.68 -8.33 -7.87
C GLY A 247 4.65 -7.98 -6.73
N LYS A 248 5.34 -6.86 -6.82
CA LYS A 248 6.28 -6.39 -5.80
C LYS A 248 5.68 -5.40 -4.79
N ASN A 249 4.41 -5.07 -4.90
CA ASN A 249 3.74 -4.20 -3.95
C ASN A 249 3.17 -5.01 -2.79
N ILE A 250 3.60 -4.65 -1.59
CA ILE A 250 3.10 -5.20 -0.34
C ILE A 250 2.00 -4.27 0.15
N PHE A 251 0.76 -4.73 0.12
CA PHE A 251 -0.39 -4.00 0.66
C PHE A 251 -0.63 -4.40 2.10
N THR A 252 -0.75 -3.40 2.97
CA THR A 252 -1.18 -3.61 4.35
C THR A 252 -2.70 -3.46 4.44
N PHE A 253 -3.33 -4.28 5.28
CA PHE A 253 -4.74 -4.18 5.61
C PHE A 253 -4.85 -3.65 7.03
N ASP A 254 -5.44 -2.48 7.15
CA ASP A 254 -5.40 -1.68 8.38
C ASP A 254 -6.43 -2.10 9.43
N GLY A 255 -7.39 -2.95 9.05
CA GLY A 255 -8.53 -3.24 9.90
C GLY A 255 -9.43 -2.00 10.03
N CYS A 256 -9.36 -1.31 11.15
CA CYS A 256 -10.20 -0.15 11.46
C CYS A 256 -11.69 -0.47 11.23
N SER A 257 -12.11 -1.67 11.62
CA SER A 257 -13.52 -2.04 11.64
C SER A 257 -14.28 -1.11 12.56
N CYS A 258 -15.51 -0.76 12.24
CA CYS A 258 -16.22 0.28 12.97
C CYS A 258 -17.74 0.15 12.89
N VAL A 259 -18.43 0.85 13.79
CA VAL A 259 -19.89 0.90 13.88
C VAL A 259 -20.35 2.35 13.77
N TYR A 260 -21.34 2.60 12.92
CA TYR A 260 -22.01 3.90 12.76
C TYR A 260 -23.44 3.83 13.22
N GLY A 261 -23.89 4.89 13.92
CA GLY A 261 -25.30 5.11 14.23
C GLY A 261 -26.13 5.43 12.98
N SER A 262 -27.45 5.36 13.11
CA SER A 262 -28.38 5.78 12.02
C SER A 262 -28.30 7.25 11.66
N ASP A 263 -27.68 8.07 12.49
CA ASP A 263 -27.37 9.48 12.26
C ASP A 263 -26.02 9.69 11.52
N GLY A 264 -25.29 8.60 11.27
CA GLY A 264 -23.99 8.59 10.60
C GLY A 264 -22.78 8.83 11.49
N TRP A 265 -22.97 9.04 12.80
CA TRP A 265 -21.85 9.21 13.73
C TRP A 265 -21.14 7.88 14.00
N LEU A 266 -19.83 7.96 14.09
CA LEU A 266 -18.98 6.84 14.51
C LEU A 266 -19.23 6.56 16.00
N LEU A 267 -19.67 5.35 16.32
CA LEU A 267 -19.95 4.92 17.70
C LEU A 267 -18.75 4.24 18.35
N THR A 268 -18.03 3.41 17.58
CA THR A 268 -16.82 2.72 18.02
C THR A 268 -16.00 2.27 16.82
N ASP A 269 -14.70 2.09 17.00
CA ASP A 269 -13.80 1.51 16.01
C ASP A 269 -12.76 0.59 16.64
N ALA A 270 -12.24 -0.34 15.84
CA ALA A 270 -11.18 -1.26 16.22
C ALA A 270 -9.79 -0.65 16.02
N PRO A 271 -8.79 -1.07 16.79
CA PRO A 271 -7.43 -0.61 16.64
C PRO A 271 -6.85 -0.97 15.26
N MET A 272 -6.01 -0.08 14.73
CA MET A 272 -5.28 -0.28 13.50
C MET A 272 -4.23 -1.36 13.64
N TYR A 273 -4.12 -2.26 12.65
CA TYR A 273 -3.11 -3.35 12.58
C TYR A 273 -3.09 -4.33 13.77
N ALA A 274 -4.17 -4.46 14.47
CA ALA A 274 -4.33 -5.44 15.54
C ALA A 274 -5.60 -6.29 15.33
N GLU A 275 -5.54 -7.56 15.68
CA GLU A 275 -6.75 -8.37 15.76
C GLU A 275 -7.64 -7.86 16.90
N ALA A 276 -8.94 -7.77 16.65
CA ALA A 276 -9.90 -7.27 17.62
C ALA A 276 -11.30 -7.84 17.36
N THR A 277 -12.11 -7.84 18.41
CA THR A 277 -13.55 -8.14 18.31
C THR A 277 -14.33 -6.93 18.79
N LEU A 278 -15.03 -6.24 17.87
CA LEU A 278 -15.97 -5.18 18.22
C LEU A 278 -17.32 -5.79 18.56
N CYS A 279 -17.87 -5.46 19.73
CA CYS A 279 -19.18 -5.91 20.16
C CYS A 279 -20.19 -4.76 20.14
N ALA A 280 -21.40 -5.08 19.69
CA ALA A 280 -22.53 -4.17 19.66
C ALA A 280 -23.82 -4.89 20.10
N GLY A 281 -24.72 -4.17 20.76
CA GLY A 281 -26.06 -4.63 21.10
C GLY A 281 -27.09 -4.10 20.09
N TRP A 282 -27.92 -4.96 19.53
CA TRP A 282 -29.04 -4.57 18.66
C TRP A 282 -30.35 -4.66 19.39
N ASP A 283 -31.06 -3.54 19.54
CA ASP A 283 -32.42 -3.49 20.06
C ASP A 283 -33.43 -3.57 18.90
N SER A 284 -34.10 -4.71 18.76
CA SER A 284 -35.10 -4.97 17.70
C SER A 284 -36.33 -4.06 17.79
N LYS A 285 -36.68 -3.56 18.99
CA LYS A 285 -37.82 -2.67 19.21
C LYS A 285 -37.49 -1.21 18.89
N ALA A 286 -36.36 -0.76 19.38
CA ALA A 286 -35.87 0.59 19.11
C ALA A 286 -35.25 0.73 17.71
N LYS A 287 -34.90 -0.39 17.06
CA LYS A 287 -34.12 -0.45 15.82
C LYS A 287 -32.84 0.38 15.93
N ALA A 288 -32.16 0.24 17.04
CA ALA A 288 -30.98 0.98 17.41
C ALA A 288 -29.84 0.03 17.77
N ILE A 289 -28.62 0.51 17.54
CA ILE A 289 -27.40 -0.17 17.93
C ILE A 289 -26.76 0.56 19.11
N ASP A 290 -26.28 -0.18 20.09
CA ASP A 290 -25.53 0.32 21.24
C ASP A 290 -24.15 -0.34 21.27
N THR A 291 -23.12 0.41 21.64
CA THR A 291 -21.75 -0.09 21.74
C THR A 291 -21.14 0.32 23.08
N SER A 292 -20.41 -0.61 23.69
CA SER A 292 -19.63 -0.31 24.90
C SER A 292 -18.21 0.15 24.55
N GLY A 293 -17.87 0.23 23.27
CA GLY A 293 -16.55 0.61 22.78
C GLY A 293 -16.31 2.12 22.84
N ILE A 294 -15.04 2.48 22.80
CA ILE A 294 -14.57 3.87 22.73
C ILE A 294 -14.06 4.08 21.29
N THR A 295 -14.30 5.26 20.74
CA THR A 295 -13.68 5.65 19.46
C THR A 295 -12.23 5.98 19.68
N SER A 296 -11.36 5.58 18.75
CA SER A 296 -9.96 5.99 18.77
C SER A 296 -9.83 7.49 18.46
N ASP A 297 -8.78 8.09 19.02
CA ASP A 297 -8.43 9.47 18.67
C ASP A 297 -8.10 9.59 17.17
N PRO A 298 -8.43 10.72 16.54
CA PRO A 298 -8.05 10.98 15.16
C PRO A 298 -6.53 10.89 14.99
N ARG A 299 -6.07 10.09 14.02
CA ARG A 299 -4.65 9.95 13.69
C ARG A 299 -4.24 11.00 12.68
N SER A 300 -3.01 11.49 12.80
CA SER A 300 -2.39 12.30 11.75
C SER A 300 -1.97 11.41 10.56
N GLU A 301 -1.77 12.03 9.40
CA GLU A 301 -1.32 11.30 8.21
C GLU A 301 -0.01 10.55 8.46
N ILE A 302 0.95 11.18 9.13
CA ILE A 302 2.25 10.55 9.41
C ILE A 302 2.16 9.42 10.44
N ASP A 303 1.20 9.48 11.35
CA ASP A 303 0.86 8.39 12.27
C ASP A 303 0.44 7.14 11.49
N GLU A 304 -0.52 7.32 10.58
CA GLU A 304 -1.00 6.22 9.72
C GLU A 304 0.13 5.66 8.85
N VAL A 305 0.98 6.53 8.29
CA VAL A 305 2.15 6.12 7.49
C VAL A 305 3.13 5.29 8.31
N TYR A 306 3.50 5.75 9.50
CA TYR A 306 4.42 5.00 10.37
C TYR A 306 3.87 3.62 10.73
N HIS A 307 2.63 3.54 11.18
CA HIS A 307 2.03 2.26 11.56
C HIS A 307 1.92 1.29 10.38
N SER A 308 1.58 1.80 9.19
CA SER A 308 1.55 0.98 7.97
C SER A 308 2.91 0.45 7.58
N LEU A 309 3.94 1.30 7.59
CA LEU A 309 5.32 0.89 7.28
C LEU A 309 5.85 -0.12 8.29
N ARG A 310 5.70 0.18 9.58
CA ARG A 310 6.15 -0.69 10.65
C ARG A 310 5.52 -2.08 10.54
N TYR A 311 4.19 -2.13 10.41
CA TYR A 311 3.46 -3.37 10.29
C TYR A 311 3.82 -4.12 9.00
N GLY A 312 3.79 -3.42 7.85
CA GLY A 312 4.08 -4.02 6.55
C GLY A 312 5.50 -4.59 6.46
N CYS A 313 6.51 -3.84 6.93
CA CYS A 313 7.89 -4.30 6.96
C CYS A 313 8.06 -5.49 7.92
N GLN A 314 7.51 -5.41 9.13
CA GLN A 314 7.60 -6.48 10.12
C GLN A 314 7.02 -7.78 9.58
N ARG A 315 5.79 -7.75 9.08
CA ARG A 315 5.12 -8.94 8.55
C ARG A 315 5.79 -9.52 7.32
N PHE A 316 6.30 -8.66 6.43
CA PHE A 316 7.07 -9.12 5.28
C PHE A 316 8.34 -9.86 5.68
N LEU A 317 9.10 -9.30 6.63
CA LEU A 317 10.32 -9.92 7.14
C LEU A 317 10.04 -11.26 7.83
N GLU A 318 8.98 -11.33 8.65
CA GLU A 318 8.54 -12.56 9.31
C GLU A 318 8.19 -13.65 8.29
N GLN A 319 7.38 -13.31 7.26
CA GLN A 319 7.00 -14.26 6.20
C GLN A 319 8.19 -14.70 5.34
N ALA A 320 9.17 -13.81 5.13
CA ALA A 320 10.38 -14.12 4.37
C ALA A 320 11.46 -14.83 5.20
N GLY A 321 11.27 -15.00 6.52
CA GLY A 321 12.26 -15.59 7.43
C GLY A 321 13.50 -14.72 7.62
N ILE A 322 13.38 -13.39 7.48
CA ILE A 322 14.48 -12.43 7.61
C ILE A 322 14.46 -11.84 9.03
N GLY A 323 15.40 -12.26 9.87
CA GLY A 323 15.52 -11.76 11.24
C GLY A 323 16.56 -10.66 11.44
N LYS A 324 17.40 -10.37 10.44
CA LYS A 324 18.48 -9.38 10.53
C LYS A 324 18.53 -8.49 9.28
N MET A 325 18.89 -7.22 9.46
CA MET A 325 18.96 -6.25 8.37
C MET A 325 20.27 -5.47 8.38
N THR A 326 20.89 -5.35 7.21
CA THR A 326 22.04 -4.48 6.98
C THR A 326 21.61 -3.24 6.19
N ILE A 327 22.06 -2.06 6.61
CA ILE A 327 21.64 -0.79 6.02
C ILE A 327 22.85 0.07 5.73
N GLY A 328 22.98 0.52 4.50
CA GLY A 328 23.96 1.55 4.12
C GLY A 328 23.58 2.89 4.74
N LEU A 329 24.35 3.38 5.72
CA LEU A 329 24.09 4.62 6.43
C LEU A 329 25.00 5.74 5.89
N SER A 330 24.45 6.58 5.03
CA SER A 330 25.22 7.64 4.35
C SER A 330 25.39 8.92 5.18
N GLY A 331 24.56 9.12 6.22
CA GLY A 331 24.40 10.39 6.93
C GLY A 331 23.30 11.29 6.33
N GLY A 332 22.61 10.84 5.28
CA GLY A 332 21.41 11.48 4.72
C GLY A 332 20.13 10.95 5.37
N ILE A 333 19.04 11.73 5.25
CA ILE A 333 17.76 11.47 5.91
C ILE A 333 17.16 10.11 5.55
N ASP A 334 17.19 9.68 4.28
CA ASP A 334 16.56 8.44 3.81
C ASP A 334 17.17 7.22 4.50
N SER A 335 18.50 7.12 4.52
CA SER A 335 19.21 6.02 5.17
C SER A 335 19.03 6.02 6.68
N ALA A 336 18.95 7.19 7.30
CA ALA A 336 18.76 7.33 8.75
C ALA A 336 17.33 6.96 9.18
N VAL A 337 16.31 7.39 8.43
CA VAL A 337 14.91 7.01 8.67
C VAL A 337 14.73 5.50 8.48
N THR A 338 15.32 4.92 7.43
CA THR A 338 15.31 3.47 7.20
C THR A 338 15.99 2.73 8.36
N ALA A 339 17.13 3.20 8.84
CA ALA A 339 17.84 2.60 9.98
C ALA A 339 17.00 2.65 11.26
N ALA A 340 16.42 3.80 11.58
CA ALA A 340 15.56 3.96 12.76
C ALA A 340 14.32 3.07 12.69
N LEU A 341 13.68 2.97 11.52
CA LEU A 341 12.52 2.10 11.31
C LEU A 341 12.87 0.62 11.55
N PHE A 342 14.00 0.13 11.01
CA PHE A 342 14.39 -1.27 11.23
C PHE A 342 14.90 -1.55 12.65
N VAL A 343 15.50 -0.57 13.31
CA VAL A 343 15.85 -0.71 14.76
C VAL A 343 14.58 -0.82 15.62
N ASP A 344 13.53 -0.07 15.30
CA ASP A 344 12.25 -0.19 15.98
C ASP A 344 11.56 -1.55 15.72
N ILE A 345 11.69 -2.10 14.51
CA ILE A 345 11.06 -3.37 14.12
C ILE A 345 11.83 -4.59 14.67
N LEU A 346 13.15 -4.62 14.51
CA LEU A 346 13.99 -5.81 14.76
C LEU A 346 14.78 -5.74 16.06
N GLY A 347 14.87 -4.57 16.67
CA GLY A 347 15.79 -4.29 17.76
C GLY A 347 17.23 -4.02 17.29
N PRO A 348 18.01 -3.28 18.09
CA PRO A 348 19.33 -2.78 17.68
C PRO A 348 20.36 -3.89 17.40
N ASP A 349 20.30 -5.02 18.11
CA ASP A 349 21.23 -6.14 17.93
C ASP A 349 21.09 -6.85 16.57
N ASN A 350 19.93 -6.73 15.93
CA ASN A 350 19.60 -7.35 14.65
C ASN A 350 19.76 -6.39 13.46
N VAL A 351 20.27 -5.18 13.69
CA VAL A 351 20.53 -4.19 12.66
C VAL A 351 22.03 -3.88 12.59
N LEU A 352 22.59 -3.99 11.40
CA LEU A 352 23.98 -3.62 11.10
C LEU A 352 23.99 -2.40 10.16
N LEU A 353 24.52 -1.30 10.63
CA LEU A 353 24.68 -0.05 9.90
C LEU A 353 26.11 0.03 9.34
N VAL A 354 26.23 0.38 8.08
CA VAL A 354 27.55 0.53 7.44
C VAL A 354 27.68 1.87 6.74
N ASN A 355 28.69 2.67 7.12
CA ASN A 355 29.11 3.84 6.38
C ASN A 355 30.19 3.46 5.38
N MET A 356 30.07 3.93 4.13
CA MET A 356 30.93 3.54 3.01
C MET A 356 31.49 4.78 2.32
N PRO A 357 32.41 5.51 2.98
CA PRO A 357 32.90 6.78 2.46
C PRO A 357 33.80 6.57 1.24
N SER A 358 33.66 7.49 0.28
CA SER A 358 34.63 7.75 -0.78
C SER A 358 35.36 9.09 -0.52
N ARG A 359 36.25 9.49 -1.41
CA ARG A 359 36.93 10.78 -1.32
C ARG A 359 36.01 12.02 -1.42
N TYR A 360 34.76 11.82 -1.81
CA TYR A 360 33.78 12.91 -2.00
C TYR A 360 32.86 13.08 -0.75
N ASN A 361 32.84 12.13 0.15
CA ASN A 361 31.99 12.21 1.34
C ASN A 361 32.58 13.20 2.35
N SER A 362 31.75 14.12 2.80
CA SER A 362 32.15 15.14 3.77
C SER A 362 32.39 14.53 5.16
N PRO A 363 33.27 15.09 5.99
CA PRO A 363 33.38 14.71 7.39
C PRO A 363 32.06 14.89 8.15
N MET A 364 31.23 15.84 7.74
CA MET A 364 29.94 16.13 8.38
C MET A 364 28.96 14.97 8.21
N THR A 365 28.77 14.44 6.99
CA THR A 365 27.88 13.32 6.74
C THR A 365 28.37 12.04 7.42
N GLN A 366 29.67 11.80 7.47
CA GLN A 366 30.27 10.69 8.23
C GLN A 366 29.98 10.80 9.73
N THR A 367 30.14 12.01 10.31
CA THR A 367 29.82 12.27 11.72
C THR A 367 28.33 12.06 12.03
N ILE A 368 27.46 12.53 11.16
CA ILE A 368 26.00 12.34 11.29
C ILE A 368 25.65 10.84 11.27
N ALA A 369 26.28 10.06 10.36
CA ALA A 369 26.07 8.60 10.32
C ALA A 369 26.48 7.91 11.62
N GLU A 370 27.65 8.23 12.13
CA GLU A 370 28.13 7.67 13.40
C GLU A 370 27.23 8.06 14.59
N GLN A 371 26.86 9.34 14.71
CA GLN A 371 25.94 9.82 15.75
C GLN A 371 24.58 9.15 15.68
N THR A 372 24.05 8.93 14.48
CA THR A 372 22.79 8.21 14.28
C THR A 372 22.92 6.77 14.76
N ALA A 373 23.98 6.06 14.39
CA ALA A 373 24.21 4.68 14.82
C ALA A 373 24.36 4.57 16.35
N GLN A 374 25.12 5.45 16.97
CA GLN A 374 25.28 5.53 18.42
C GLN A 374 23.95 5.80 19.14
N SER A 375 23.18 6.77 18.61
CA SER A 375 21.89 7.13 19.19
C SER A 375 20.86 6.00 19.07
N LEU A 376 20.89 5.23 18.00
CA LEU A 376 20.04 4.06 17.80
C LEU A 376 20.52 2.84 18.62
N GLY A 377 21.78 2.83 19.05
CA GLY A 377 22.39 1.70 19.76
C GLY A 377 22.64 0.47 18.88
N ALA A 378 22.62 0.64 17.55
CA ALA A 378 22.77 -0.44 16.59
C ALA A 378 24.24 -0.79 16.31
N ASN A 379 24.47 -1.99 15.74
CA ASN A 379 25.80 -2.35 15.27
C ASN A 379 26.25 -1.41 14.16
N TYR A 380 27.51 -0.96 14.17
CA TYR A 380 28.03 0.00 13.21
C TYR A 380 29.43 -0.36 12.74
N THR A 381 29.70 -0.14 11.47
CA THR A 381 31.05 -0.25 10.88
C THR A 381 31.26 0.78 9.76
N VAL A 382 32.54 1.05 9.47
CA VAL A 382 32.96 1.93 8.37
C VAL A 382 33.83 1.13 7.40
N ILE A 383 33.43 1.07 6.14
CA ILE A 383 34.17 0.40 5.06
C ILE A 383 34.40 1.39 3.91
N PRO A 384 35.55 2.03 3.82
CA PRO A 384 35.88 2.93 2.72
C PRO A 384 35.88 2.20 1.37
N ILE A 385 35.39 2.88 0.32
CA ILE A 385 35.27 2.31 -1.04
C ILE A 385 36.24 2.92 -2.05
N THR A 386 37.07 3.89 -1.67
CA THR A 386 37.95 4.62 -2.59
C THR A 386 38.88 3.70 -3.37
N GLU A 387 39.57 2.80 -2.69
CA GLU A 387 40.55 1.90 -3.31
C GLU A 387 39.89 0.89 -4.25
N SER A 388 38.78 0.27 -3.83
CA SER A 388 38.06 -0.69 -4.68
C SER A 388 37.48 -0.07 -5.94
N CYS A 389 36.95 1.16 -5.84
CA CYS A 389 36.44 1.90 -7.00
C CYS A 389 37.57 2.31 -7.97
N LEU A 390 38.71 2.74 -7.45
CA LEU A 390 39.90 3.05 -8.28
C LEU A 390 40.39 1.78 -8.98
N HIS A 391 40.57 0.70 -8.25
CA HIS A 391 41.01 -0.57 -8.81
C HIS A 391 40.06 -1.05 -9.92
N THR A 392 38.74 -1.01 -9.69
CA THR A 392 37.75 -1.35 -10.71
C THR A 392 37.87 -0.46 -11.95
N SER A 393 38.02 0.85 -11.75
CA SER A 393 38.18 1.82 -12.85
C SER A 393 39.43 1.52 -13.68
N GLU A 394 40.56 1.24 -13.01
CA GLU A 394 41.82 0.88 -13.66
C GLU A 394 41.72 -0.41 -14.45
N GLN A 395 41.16 -1.48 -13.88
CA GLN A 395 40.93 -2.74 -14.57
C GLN A 395 40.10 -2.56 -15.86
N LEU A 396 39.00 -1.78 -15.79
CA LEU A 396 38.12 -1.56 -16.93
C LEU A 396 38.78 -0.73 -18.04
N THR A 397 39.65 0.23 -17.69
CA THR A 397 40.33 1.12 -18.67
C THR A 397 41.60 0.49 -19.25
N GLN A 398 42.29 -0.35 -18.49
CA GLN A 398 43.57 -0.94 -18.93
C GLN A 398 43.39 -2.26 -19.68
N THR A 399 42.27 -2.96 -19.45
CA THR A 399 42.01 -4.26 -20.11
C THR A 399 41.60 -4.04 -21.57
N PRO A 400 42.32 -4.57 -22.54
CA PRO A 400 41.95 -4.49 -23.95
C PRO A 400 40.71 -5.34 -24.22
N ILE A 401 39.80 -4.83 -25.04
CA ILE A 401 38.64 -5.55 -25.54
C ILE A 401 38.86 -5.92 -26.98
N HIS A 402 38.86 -7.21 -27.27
CA HIS A 402 39.00 -7.71 -28.63
C HIS A 402 37.64 -7.74 -29.34
N SER A 403 37.52 -7.01 -30.45
CA SER A 403 36.34 -7.08 -31.32
C SER A 403 36.53 -8.16 -32.38
N TYR A 404 35.91 -9.31 -32.22
CA TYR A 404 35.93 -10.38 -33.21
C TYR A 404 35.33 -9.97 -34.57
N HIS A 405 34.36 -9.06 -34.58
CA HIS A 405 33.76 -8.52 -35.80
C HIS A 405 34.70 -7.57 -36.55
N GLN A 406 35.40 -6.70 -35.82
CA GLN A 406 36.27 -5.64 -36.40
C GLN A 406 37.74 -6.06 -36.47
N HIS A 407 38.09 -7.27 -35.94
CA HIS A 407 39.48 -7.78 -35.84
C HIS A 407 40.46 -6.76 -35.26
N ARG A 408 40.04 -6.05 -34.21
CA ARG A 408 40.89 -5.04 -33.53
C ARG A 408 40.65 -5.02 -32.03
N ASP A 409 41.65 -4.58 -31.31
CA ASP A 409 41.56 -4.26 -29.90
C ASP A 409 41.18 -2.78 -29.67
N PHE A 410 40.44 -2.52 -28.61
CA PHE A 410 40.13 -1.17 -28.13
C PHE A 410 40.05 -1.16 -26.62
N GLN A 411 40.13 0.02 -26.02
CA GLN A 411 39.98 0.26 -24.59
C GLN A 411 38.74 1.12 -24.30
N LEU A 412 38.17 0.96 -23.11
CA LEU A 412 37.07 1.80 -22.65
C LEU A 412 37.59 3.04 -21.93
N THR A 413 36.76 4.06 -21.93
CA THR A 413 36.99 5.26 -21.12
C THR A 413 35.94 5.37 -20.03
N ILE A 414 36.33 5.80 -18.84
CA ILE A 414 35.43 6.01 -17.70
C ILE A 414 35.14 7.50 -17.60
N SER A 415 33.88 7.89 -17.89
CA SER A 415 33.39 9.26 -17.64
C SER A 415 33.10 9.47 -16.15
N PRO A 416 32.99 10.73 -15.67
CA PRO A 416 32.59 11.02 -14.30
C PRO A 416 31.33 10.30 -13.88
N LEU A 417 30.28 10.31 -14.70
CA LEU A 417 29.03 9.59 -14.45
C LEU A 417 29.21 8.06 -14.33
N ILE A 418 30.08 7.46 -15.14
CA ILE A 418 30.39 6.04 -15.02
C ILE A 418 31.10 5.75 -13.68
N TYR A 419 32.00 6.63 -13.25
CA TYR A 419 32.68 6.49 -11.96
C TYR A 419 31.72 6.64 -10.76
N GLU A 420 30.75 7.56 -10.83
CA GLU A 420 29.66 7.66 -9.85
C GLU A 420 28.87 6.33 -9.75
N ASN A 421 28.54 5.76 -10.90
CA ASN A 421 27.84 4.46 -10.97
C ASN A 421 28.69 3.29 -10.43
N ILE A 422 30.02 3.32 -10.60
CA ILE A 422 30.93 2.34 -10.00
C ILE A 422 30.85 2.43 -8.48
N GLN A 423 30.90 3.65 -7.90
CA GLN A 423 30.80 3.85 -6.46
C GLN A 423 29.47 3.33 -5.89
N SER A 424 28.35 3.61 -6.54
CA SER A 424 27.04 3.15 -6.10
C SER A 424 26.95 1.61 -6.11
N ARG A 425 27.45 0.96 -7.17
CA ARG A 425 27.50 -0.51 -7.26
C ARG A 425 28.45 -1.14 -6.24
N ASP A 426 29.57 -0.52 -6.00
CA ASP A 426 30.53 -0.99 -4.99
C ASP A 426 29.90 -0.98 -3.59
N ARG A 427 29.15 0.06 -3.25
CA ARG A 427 28.39 0.14 -2.00
C ARG A 427 27.31 -0.94 -1.91
N GLY A 428 26.42 -1.01 -2.89
CA GLY A 428 25.25 -1.91 -2.86
C GLY A 428 25.64 -3.38 -3.07
N SER A 429 26.18 -3.70 -4.25
CA SER A 429 26.37 -5.08 -4.69
C SER A 429 27.57 -5.78 -4.03
N ARG A 430 28.59 -5.05 -3.60
CA ARG A 430 29.77 -5.64 -2.95
C ARG A 430 29.70 -5.53 -1.42
N VAL A 431 29.67 -4.29 -0.88
CA VAL A 431 29.84 -4.09 0.56
C VAL A 431 28.59 -4.49 1.32
N VAL A 432 27.45 -3.85 1.04
CA VAL A 432 26.22 -4.08 1.82
C VAL A 432 25.72 -5.50 1.63
N ALA A 433 25.71 -6.01 0.39
CA ALA A 433 25.30 -7.38 0.10
C ALA A 433 26.21 -8.42 0.79
N GLY A 434 27.53 -8.20 0.74
CA GLY A 434 28.49 -9.08 1.41
C GLY A 434 28.34 -9.07 2.94
N LEU A 435 28.16 -7.89 3.54
CA LEU A 435 27.92 -7.76 4.97
C LEU A 435 26.60 -8.39 5.40
N ALA A 436 25.54 -8.19 4.65
CA ALA A 436 24.24 -8.78 4.95
C ALA A 436 24.31 -10.31 4.99
N ALA A 437 24.97 -10.92 4.01
CA ALA A 437 25.21 -12.36 3.99
C ALA A 437 26.04 -12.83 5.18
N ALA A 438 27.13 -12.13 5.51
CA ALA A 438 27.99 -12.46 6.64
C ALA A 438 27.29 -12.25 8.00
N PHE A 439 26.43 -11.24 8.11
CA PHE A 439 25.63 -10.96 9.32
C PHE A 439 24.47 -11.96 9.49
N GLY A 440 24.13 -12.70 8.44
CA GLY A 440 23.07 -13.71 8.45
C GLY A 440 21.67 -13.12 8.25
N GLY A 441 21.55 -12.11 7.40
CA GLY A 441 20.32 -11.42 7.10
C GLY A 441 20.24 -10.90 5.65
N ALA A 442 19.43 -9.87 5.46
CA ALA A 442 19.24 -9.19 4.19
C ALA A 442 19.69 -7.72 4.28
N PHE A 443 19.56 -6.96 3.20
CA PHE A 443 19.81 -5.52 3.22
C PHE A 443 18.67 -4.74 2.57
N SER A 444 18.54 -3.44 2.94
CA SER A 444 17.48 -2.56 2.49
C SER A 444 17.89 -1.70 1.29
N CYS A 445 16.89 -1.37 0.48
CA CYS A 445 16.94 -0.25 -0.46
C CYS A 445 16.41 1.00 0.23
N ASN A 446 17.18 2.08 0.24
CA ASN A 446 16.84 3.31 0.94
C ASN A 446 16.31 4.42 0.01
N SER A 447 16.03 4.10 -1.27
CA SER A 447 15.48 5.07 -2.23
C SER A 447 14.02 5.40 -1.89
N ASN A 448 13.67 6.69 -1.97
CA ASN A 448 12.31 7.18 -1.79
C ASN A 448 11.57 7.28 -3.13
N LYS A 449 10.26 7.59 -3.09
CA LYS A 449 9.41 7.67 -4.27
C LYS A 449 9.82 8.77 -5.24
N THR A 450 10.28 9.91 -4.76
CA THR A 450 10.73 11.03 -5.60
C THR A 450 11.89 10.62 -6.51
N GLU A 451 12.89 9.99 -5.92
CA GLU A 451 14.07 9.49 -6.63
C GLU A 451 13.70 8.36 -7.60
N LEU A 452 12.88 7.40 -7.16
CA LEU A 452 12.39 6.29 -8.00
C LEU A 452 11.58 6.80 -9.19
N THR A 453 10.81 7.87 -9.04
CA THR A 453 9.97 8.43 -10.11
C THR A 453 10.78 8.79 -11.34
N VAL A 454 11.91 9.44 -11.16
CA VAL A 454 12.78 9.90 -12.25
C VAL A 454 14.00 9.01 -12.47
N GLY A 455 14.15 7.96 -11.65
CA GLY A 455 15.29 7.05 -11.73
C GLY A 455 16.60 7.71 -11.31
N TYR A 456 16.54 8.64 -10.34
CA TYR A 456 17.74 9.22 -9.71
C TYR A 456 18.38 8.18 -8.78
N ALA A 457 18.91 7.14 -9.38
CA ALA A 457 19.44 5.94 -8.76
C ALA A 457 20.31 5.17 -9.76
N THR A 458 21.11 4.22 -9.28
CA THR A 458 22.00 3.40 -10.10
C THR A 458 21.55 1.95 -10.16
N PHE A 459 21.45 1.39 -11.38
CA PHE A 459 21.24 -0.04 -11.57
C PHE A 459 22.26 -0.88 -10.79
N TYR A 460 21.76 -1.88 -10.05
CA TYR A 460 22.57 -2.81 -9.25
C TYR A 460 23.41 -2.12 -8.18
N GLY A 461 23.07 -0.87 -7.84
CA GLY A 461 23.72 -0.04 -6.83
C GLY A 461 22.78 0.20 -5.64
N ASP A 462 22.24 1.41 -5.55
CA ASP A 462 21.38 1.90 -4.47
C ASP A 462 19.93 1.43 -4.56
N ILE A 463 19.46 0.91 -5.72
CA ILE A 463 18.11 0.35 -5.92
C ILE A 463 18.08 -1.18 -5.84
N CYS A 464 18.87 -1.78 -4.98
CA CYS A 464 18.87 -3.22 -4.72
C CYS A 464 18.65 -3.50 -3.22
N GLY A 465 18.26 -4.73 -2.89
CA GLY A 465 17.95 -5.16 -1.54
C GLY A 465 16.76 -6.09 -1.47
N ALA A 466 16.37 -6.49 -0.26
CA ALA A 466 15.21 -7.34 -0.03
C ALA A 466 13.89 -6.55 0.02
N LEU A 467 13.95 -5.29 0.48
CA LEU A 467 12.79 -4.43 0.68
C LEU A 467 13.19 -2.96 0.54
N ALA A 468 12.32 -2.14 -0.07
CA ALA A 468 12.41 -0.69 -0.10
C ALA A 468 11.32 -0.09 0.80
N PRO A 469 11.56 0.07 2.12
CA PRO A 469 10.52 0.46 3.07
C PRO A 469 9.95 1.85 2.78
N ILE A 470 10.78 2.80 2.36
CA ILE A 470 10.37 4.17 2.03
C ILE A 470 10.14 4.39 0.52
N GLY A 471 10.13 3.33 -0.28
CA GLY A 471 10.03 3.42 -1.76
C GLY A 471 8.71 4.00 -2.28
N ASP A 472 7.68 4.07 -1.45
CA ASP A 472 6.41 4.74 -1.77
C ASP A 472 6.18 6.04 -0.99
N LEU A 473 7.21 6.56 -0.31
CA LEU A 473 7.18 7.86 0.37
C LEU A 473 7.81 8.96 -0.47
N TRP A 474 7.10 10.06 -0.67
CA TRP A 474 7.69 11.30 -1.17
C TRP A 474 8.74 11.84 -0.19
N LYS A 475 9.69 12.64 -0.67
CA LYS A 475 10.78 13.16 0.17
C LYS A 475 10.28 13.91 1.40
N HIS A 476 9.21 14.70 1.28
CA HIS A 476 8.63 15.40 2.43
C HIS A 476 8.10 14.43 3.51
N HIS A 477 7.44 13.31 3.12
CA HIS A 477 7.01 12.29 4.08
C HIS A 477 8.20 11.63 4.79
N VAL A 478 9.35 11.50 4.14
CA VAL A 478 10.57 10.96 4.79
C VAL A 478 11.05 11.90 5.89
N TYR A 479 11.04 13.22 5.66
CA TYR A 479 11.36 14.19 6.69
C TYR A 479 10.35 14.18 7.85
N GLU A 480 9.07 14.14 7.56
CA GLU A 480 8.00 14.06 8.56
C GLU A 480 8.12 12.77 9.39
N LEU A 481 8.37 11.63 8.74
CA LEU A 481 8.60 10.35 9.41
C LEU A 481 9.84 10.39 10.30
N GLY A 482 10.92 11.03 9.86
CA GLY A 482 12.12 11.21 10.67
C GLY A 482 11.85 11.98 11.96
N ARG A 483 11.09 13.07 11.91
CA ARG A 483 10.67 13.81 13.10
C ARG A 483 9.74 12.98 13.98
N TYR A 484 8.78 12.29 13.37
CA TYR A 484 7.86 11.42 14.08
C TYR A 484 8.59 10.30 14.85
N LEU A 485 9.61 9.69 14.24
CA LEU A 485 10.46 8.70 14.90
C LEU A 485 11.14 9.27 16.14
N ASN A 486 11.74 10.47 16.04
CA ASN A 486 12.33 11.13 17.21
C ASN A 486 11.30 11.43 18.30
N ASP A 487 10.19 12.05 17.94
CA ASP A 487 9.26 12.68 18.90
C ASP A 487 8.27 11.68 19.51
N LYS A 488 7.79 10.71 18.73
CA LYS A 488 6.72 9.79 19.14
C LYS A 488 7.20 8.39 19.41
N VAL A 489 8.07 7.85 18.54
CA VAL A 489 8.50 6.44 18.65
C VAL A 489 9.60 6.29 19.69
N PHE A 490 10.72 6.95 19.49
CA PHE A 490 11.86 6.87 20.41
C PHE A 490 11.77 7.84 21.58
N GLN A 491 10.95 8.89 21.50
CA GLN A 491 10.80 9.95 22.50
C GLN A 491 12.15 10.57 22.92
N ARG A 492 13.08 10.58 22.01
CA ARG A 492 14.42 11.16 22.12
C ARG A 492 15.01 11.37 20.73
N GLN A 493 15.99 12.24 20.64
CA GLN A 493 16.66 12.54 19.38
C GLN A 493 17.59 11.40 18.95
N VAL A 494 17.08 10.42 18.18
CA VAL A 494 17.89 9.35 17.57
C VAL A 494 18.43 9.76 16.19
N LEU A 495 17.74 10.66 15.51
CA LEU A 495 18.18 11.32 14.27
C LEU A 495 18.64 12.73 14.63
N PRO A 496 19.95 13.07 14.47
CA PRO A 496 20.48 14.39 14.80
C PRO A 496 19.79 15.53 14.03
N GLU A 497 19.62 16.70 14.63
CA GLU A 497 18.96 17.85 13.97
C GLU A 497 19.65 18.26 12.67
N ALA A 498 20.96 18.13 12.60
CA ALA A 498 21.73 18.40 11.38
C ALA A 498 21.22 17.66 10.15
N ILE A 499 20.62 16.46 10.31
CA ILE A 499 20.10 15.65 9.21
C ILE A 499 18.88 16.27 8.53
N PHE A 500 18.11 17.09 9.27
CA PHE A 500 16.93 17.77 8.76
C PHE A 500 17.25 19.10 8.06
N THR A 501 18.45 19.62 8.28
CA THR A 501 18.89 20.93 7.76
C THR A 501 19.95 20.84 6.67
N ILE A 502 20.68 19.70 6.62
CA ILE A 502 21.67 19.47 5.57
C ILE A 502 20.99 19.35 4.21
N ARG A 503 21.58 20.00 3.19
CA ARG A 503 21.07 19.89 1.83
C ARG A 503 21.23 18.44 1.33
N PRO A 504 20.16 17.82 0.76
CA PRO A 504 20.27 16.50 0.15
C PRO A 504 21.36 16.44 -0.92
N SER A 505 22.19 15.40 -0.86
CA SER A 505 23.28 15.19 -1.79
C SER A 505 23.71 13.73 -1.83
N ALA A 506 23.93 13.20 -3.04
CA ALA A 506 24.45 11.85 -3.23
C ALA A 506 25.95 11.73 -2.93
N GLU A 507 26.70 12.83 -2.86
CA GLU A 507 28.15 12.89 -2.60
C GLU A 507 28.99 11.89 -3.43
N LEU A 508 28.67 11.77 -4.73
CA LEU A 508 29.33 10.85 -5.67
C LEU A 508 30.41 11.55 -6.52
N SER A 509 30.38 12.89 -6.59
CA SER A 509 31.32 13.72 -7.34
C SER A 509 31.59 15.06 -6.65
N SER A 510 32.56 15.82 -7.15
CA SER A 510 32.86 17.16 -6.64
C SER A 510 31.74 18.19 -6.85
N GLU A 511 30.84 17.94 -7.80
CA GLU A 511 29.70 18.80 -8.10
C GLU A 511 28.50 18.51 -7.17
N GLN A 512 28.48 17.33 -6.56
CA GLN A 512 27.40 16.84 -5.68
C GLN A 512 27.83 16.86 -4.21
N THR A 513 28.69 17.71 -3.77
CA THR A 513 29.02 17.81 -2.33
C THR A 513 28.01 18.70 -1.60
N VAL A 514 27.84 18.47 -0.32
CA VAL A 514 26.94 19.26 0.56
C VAL A 514 27.22 20.76 0.50
N GLY A 515 28.50 21.15 0.24
CA GLY A 515 28.92 22.52 0.19
C GLY A 515 28.81 23.20 -1.18
N THR A 516 28.57 22.48 -2.28
CA THR A 516 28.65 23.05 -3.64
C THR A 516 27.33 23.00 -4.40
N GLY A 517 26.72 21.86 -4.61
CA GLY A 517 25.55 21.72 -5.49
C GLY A 517 24.38 20.98 -4.88
N GLY A 518 24.65 19.89 -4.19
CA GLY A 518 23.61 18.96 -3.75
C GLY A 518 22.96 18.19 -4.89
N ASP A 519 21.81 17.59 -4.62
CA ASP A 519 21.01 16.90 -5.62
C ASP A 519 20.41 17.89 -6.64
N PRO A 520 20.21 17.47 -7.90
CA PRO A 520 19.59 18.32 -8.92
C PRO A 520 18.06 18.49 -8.70
N LEU A 521 17.47 17.76 -7.76
CA LEU A 521 16.06 17.82 -7.43
C LEU A 521 15.78 18.94 -6.43
N VAL A 522 14.92 19.88 -6.79
CA VAL A 522 14.31 20.86 -5.87
C VAL A 522 13.10 20.17 -5.22
N TYR A 523 13.34 19.39 -4.16
CA TYR A 523 12.35 18.49 -3.56
C TYR A 523 11.01 19.17 -3.21
N PRO A 524 10.96 20.39 -2.61
CA PRO A 524 9.68 21.04 -2.31
C PRO A 524 8.81 21.32 -3.54
N TYR A 525 9.41 21.47 -4.72
CA TYR A 525 8.73 21.63 -6.00
C TYR A 525 8.52 20.28 -6.70
N HIS A 526 9.57 19.48 -6.85
CA HIS A 526 9.51 18.24 -7.64
C HIS A 526 8.60 17.18 -7.03
N ASP A 527 8.52 17.06 -5.70
CA ASP A 527 7.54 16.19 -5.04
C ASP A 527 6.11 16.51 -5.48
N LYS A 528 5.76 17.80 -5.50
CA LYS A 528 4.43 18.26 -5.90
C LYS A 528 4.17 18.08 -7.39
N LEU A 529 5.18 18.39 -8.23
CA LEU A 529 5.13 18.18 -9.67
C LEU A 529 4.89 16.69 -10.00
N PHE A 530 5.71 15.79 -9.48
CA PHE A 530 5.58 14.35 -9.77
C PHE A 530 4.31 13.76 -9.19
N ARG A 531 3.87 14.21 -8.02
CA ARG A 531 2.59 13.85 -7.45
C ARG A 531 1.42 14.22 -8.35
N SER A 532 1.47 15.38 -9.02
CA SER A 532 0.43 15.81 -9.96
C SER A 532 0.35 14.91 -11.20
N PHE A 533 1.47 14.38 -11.66
CA PHE A 533 1.53 13.41 -12.76
C PHE A 533 1.03 12.01 -12.37
N LEU A 534 1.13 11.62 -11.09
CA LEU A 534 0.93 10.23 -10.67
C LEU A 534 -0.33 10.00 -9.84
N GLU A 535 -0.59 10.83 -8.82
CA GLU A 535 -1.57 10.50 -7.78
C GLU A 535 -2.95 11.13 -7.97
N GLN A 536 -3.03 12.22 -8.72
CA GLN A 536 -4.32 12.85 -9.01
C GLN A 536 -5.19 11.92 -9.86
N TRP A 537 -6.51 11.95 -9.65
CA TRP A 537 -7.45 11.19 -10.46
C TRP A 537 -7.35 11.55 -11.93
N ARG A 538 -7.40 12.85 -12.24
CA ARG A 538 -7.04 13.41 -13.54
C ARG A 538 -5.56 13.74 -13.53
N LYS A 539 -4.77 13.00 -14.30
CA LYS A 539 -3.33 13.22 -14.44
C LYS A 539 -3.03 14.56 -15.08
N THR A 540 -2.16 15.33 -14.45
CA THR A 540 -1.64 16.57 -15.03
C THR A 540 -0.71 16.26 -16.21
N SER A 541 -0.76 17.05 -17.24
CA SER A 541 0.12 16.95 -18.41
C SER A 541 1.20 18.05 -18.40
N PRO A 542 2.33 17.87 -19.11
CA PRO A 542 3.31 18.93 -19.29
C PRO A 542 2.75 20.22 -19.90
N ALA A 543 1.70 20.13 -20.72
CA ALA A 543 1.04 21.31 -21.28
C ALA A 543 0.31 22.12 -20.21
N GLU A 544 -0.40 21.46 -19.28
CA GLU A 544 -1.05 22.14 -18.15
C GLU A 544 -0.02 22.79 -17.22
N ILE A 545 1.13 22.15 -16.98
CA ILE A 545 2.22 22.74 -16.21
C ILE A 545 2.74 24.03 -16.88
N LEU A 546 2.96 24.04 -18.20
CA LEU A 546 3.37 25.25 -18.92
C LEU A 546 2.29 26.34 -18.92
N LEU A 547 1.01 25.95 -19.02
CA LEU A 547 -0.10 26.90 -18.94
C LEU A 547 -0.10 27.60 -17.58
N TRP A 548 -0.10 26.84 -16.48
CA TRP A 548 -0.07 27.38 -15.11
C TRP A 548 1.17 28.24 -14.86
N TYR A 549 2.33 27.83 -15.39
CA TYR A 549 3.55 28.65 -15.31
C TYR A 549 3.37 29.99 -16.05
N SER A 550 2.79 29.96 -17.26
CA SER A 550 2.56 31.17 -18.07
C SER A 550 1.55 32.15 -17.46
N GLU A 551 0.60 31.62 -16.68
CA GLU A 551 -0.43 32.36 -15.96
C GLU A 551 0.00 32.82 -14.56
N GLY A 552 1.17 32.34 -14.07
CA GLY A 552 1.66 32.63 -12.72
C GLY A 552 0.90 31.88 -11.62
N THR A 553 0.14 30.83 -11.96
CA THR A 553 -0.72 30.06 -11.03
C THR A 553 -0.14 28.68 -10.68
N LEU A 554 1.06 28.35 -11.18
CA LEU A 554 1.65 27.02 -11.01
C LEU A 554 1.81 26.62 -9.53
N ALA A 555 2.28 27.53 -8.68
CA ALA A 555 2.48 27.27 -7.27
C ALA A 555 1.17 26.90 -6.58
N GLU A 556 0.08 27.62 -6.86
CA GLU A 556 -1.26 27.36 -6.34
C GLU A 556 -1.77 25.97 -6.76
N HIS A 557 -1.69 25.65 -8.04
CA HIS A 557 -2.12 24.35 -8.57
C HIS A 557 -1.33 23.16 -8.03
N LEU A 558 -0.04 23.33 -7.80
CA LEU A 558 0.81 22.29 -7.21
C LEU A 558 0.73 22.25 -5.66
N GLY A 559 0.30 23.34 -5.02
CA GLY A 559 0.31 23.49 -3.58
C GLY A 559 1.73 23.61 -3.02
N CYS A 560 2.58 24.44 -3.65
CA CYS A 560 3.91 24.78 -3.17
C CYS A 560 4.05 26.29 -2.98
N GLU A 561 5.10 26.73 -2.28
CA GLU A 561 5.38 28.15 -2.10
C GLU A 561 5.82 28.79 -3.44
N ALA A 562 5.34 30.00 -3.69
CA ALA A 562 5.55 30.67 -4.99
C ALA A 562 7.01 31.05 -5.23
N ASP A 563 7.75 31.39 -4.20
CA ASP A 563 9.17 31.76 -4.22
C ASP A 563 10.07 30.59 -4.64
N ILE A 564 9.71 29.35 -4.28
CA ILE A 564 10.47 28.16 -4.66
C ILE A 564 10.65 28.05 -6.18
N ILE A 565 9.60 28.36 -6.96
CA ILE A 565 9.64 28.30 -8.43
C ILE A 565 10.54 29.40 -8.99
N SER A 566 10.40 30.63 -8.49
CA SER A 566 11.19 31.78 -8.96
C SER A 566 12.65 31.69 -8.56
N GLU A 567 12.96 31.10 -7.41
CA GLU A 567 14.33 30.84 -6.96
C GLU A 567 15.01 29.71 -7.76
N ALA A 568 14.26 28.64 -8.06
CA ALA A 568 14.77 27.49 -8.80
C ALA A 568 14.97 27.79 -10.29
N PHE A 569 14.11 28.63 -10.89
CA PHE A 569 14.06 28.84 -12.33
C PHE A 569 14.08 30.35 -12.64
N PRO A 570 15.26 30.89 -12.99
CA PRO A 570 15.42 32.34 -13.25
C PRO A 570 14.66 32.79 -14.51
N ASP A 571 14.34 31.89 -15.43
CA ASP A 571 13.63 32.18 -16.66
C ASP A 571 12.82 31.00 -17.20
N ALA A 572 11.93 31.24 -18.16
CA ALA A 572 11.11 30.22 -18.79
C ALA A 572 11.95 29.14 -19.52
N ARG A 573 13.14 29.44 -19.97
CA ARG A 573 14.00 28.49 -20.67
C ARG A 573 14.53 27.45 -19.70
N SER A 574 15.01 27.86 -18.54
CA SER A 574 15.48 26.96 -17.48
C SER A 574 14.33 26.08 -16.93
N PHE A 575 13.15 26.67 -16.71
CA PHE A 575 11.96 25.95 -16.30
C PHE A 575 11.53 24.86 -17.30
N ILE A 576 11.46 25.22 -18.59
CA ILE A 576 11.11 24.27 -19.65
C ILE A 576 12.13 23.15 -19.77
N ALA A 577 13.41 23.48 -19.67
CA ALA A 577 14.49 22.49 -19.74
C ALA A 577 14.39 21.47 -18.59
N ASP A 578 14.11 21.93 -17.39
CA ASP A 578 13.88 21.09 -16.21
C ASP A 578 12.66 20.17 -16.39
N LEU A 579 11.51 20.75 -16.74
CA LEU A 579 10.28 19.98 -16.98
C LEU A 579 10.48 18.89 -18.05
N GLU A 580 11.11 19.22 -19.17
CA GLU A 580 11.40 18.25 -20.23
C GLU A 580 12.37 17.17 -19.79
N HIS A 581 13.39 17.53 -19.02
CA HIS A 581 14.39 16.61 -18.50
C HIS A 581 13.73 15.52 -17.65
N TRP A 582 12.99 15.93 -16.61
CA TRP A 582 12.36 15.00 -15.67
C TRP A 582 11.23 14.21 -16.32
N TRP A 583 10.43 14.82 -17.19
CA TRP A 583 9.39 14.12 -17.94
C TRP A 583 9.97 13.03 -18.85
N LYS A 584 11.07 13.31 -19.53
CA LYS A 584 11.77 12.32 -20.37
C LYS A 584 12.34 11.17 -19.53
N LEU A 585 13.04 11.49 -18.44
CA LEU A 585 13.61 10.46 -17.56
C LEU A 585 12.56 9.55 -16.96
N MET A 586 11.43 10.11 -16.50
CA MET A 586 10.32 9.35 -15.92
C MET A 586 9.78 8.27 -16.86
N HIS A 587 9.78 8.52 -18.18
CA HIS A 587 9.23 7.62 -19.21
C HIS A 587 10.29 6.76 -19.94
N THR A 588 11.56 6.88 -19.60
CA THR A 588 12.64 6.14 -20.26
C THR A 588 13.38 5.23 -19.28
N LEU A 589 14.60 5.56 -18.94
CA LEU A 589 15.46 4.71 -18.12
C LEU A 589 14.93 4.48 -16.69
N ALA A 590 14.18 5.42 -16.14
CA ALA A 590 13.56 5.29 -14.82
C ALA A 590 12.60 4.10 -14.75
N VAL A 591 11.89 3.77 -15.84
CA VAL A 591 10.98 2.61 -15.88
C VAL A 591 11.75 1.32 -15.59
N ALA A 592 12.87 1.10 -16.27
CA ALA A 592 13.69 -0.10 -16.06
C ALA A 592 14.27 -0.15 -14.63
N LYS A 593 14.67 1.00 -14.09
CA LYS A 593 15.17 1.11 -12.70
C LYS A 593 14.08 0.77 -11.69
N ARG A 594 12.85 1.27 -11.88
CA ARG A 594 11.70 0.94 -11.02
C ARG A 594 11.32 -0.54 -11.09
N ILE A 595 11.38 -1.16 -12.27
CA ILE A 595 11.16 -2.61 -12.42
C ILE A 595 12.20 -3.41 -11.61
N GLN A 596 13.45 -2.99 -11.64
CA GLN A 596 14.54 -3.64 -10.90
C GLN A 596 14.45 -3.42 -9.38
N ALA A 597 13.90 -2.29 -8.92
CA ALA A 597 13.80 -1.99 -7.49
C ALA A 597 13.09 -3.11 -6.70
N PRO A 598 13.49 -3.36 -5.44
CA PRO A 598 12.92 -4.43 -4.62
C PRO A 598 11.45 -4.19 -4.26
N PRO A 599 10.79 -5.14 -3.57
CA PRO A 599 9.45 -4.95 -3.03
C PRO A 599 9.30 -3.67 -2.23
N ILE A 600 8.11 -3.05 -2.33
CA ILE A 600 7.76 -1.76 -1.73
C ILE A 600 6.52 -1.95 -0.86
N VAL A 601 6.50 -1.42 0.36
CA VAL A 601 5.27 -1.30 1.14
C VAL A 601 4.42 -0.17 0.55
N SER A 602 3.22 -0.51 0.11
CA SER A 602 2.31 0.44 -0.54
C SER A 602 1.66 1.36 0.49
N ILE A 603 1.90 2.65 0.37
CA ILE A 603 1.41 3.70 1.28
C ILE A 603 0.47 4.66 0.57
N THR A 604 0.84 5.09 -0.63
CA THR A 604 0.04 6.03 -1.43
C THR A 604 -0.95 5.29 -2.33
N ARG A 605 -1.82 6.05 -2.97
CA ARG A 605 -2.78 5.49 -3.95
C ARG A 605 -2.12 4.98 -5.22
N ARG A 606 -0.83 5.26 -5.45
CA ARG A 606 -0.10 5.00 -6.69
C ARG A 606 1.32 4.56 -6.40
N ALA A 607 1.47 3.45 -5.67
CA ALA A 607 2.76 2.81 -5.50
C ALA A 607 3.28 2.26 -6.85
N TYR A 608 4.59 2.32 -7.06
CA TYR A 608 5.22 1.71 -8.23
C TYR A 608 5.18 0.17 -8.14
N GLY A 609 4.94 -0.47 -9.27
CA GLY A 609 4.83 -1.91 -9.39
C GLY A 609 3.50 -2.32 -9.98
N TYR A 610 2.51 -2.64 -9.16
CA TYR A 610 1.24 -3.14 -9.69
C TYR A 610 0.29 -2.02 -10.15
N ASP A 611 -0.04 -1.07 -9.28
CA ASP A 611 -1.00 -0.01 -9.61
C ASP A 611 -0.47 0.93 -10.68
N HIS A 612 0.77 1.35 -10.55
CA HIS A 612 1.45 2.09 -11.60
C HIS A 612 2.17 1.10 -12.51
N ARG A 613 1.44 0.56 -13.46
CA ARG A 613 1.93 -0.44 -14.41
C ARG A 613 3.14 0.12 -15.17
N GLU A 614 4.26 -0.53 -14.99
CA GLU A 614 5.53 -0.10 -15.58
C GLU A 614 5.57 -0.41 -17.07
N ALA A 615 5.04 0.52 -17.87
CA ALA A 615 5.11 0.44 -19.31
C ALA A 615 6.22 1.36 -19.83
N GLN A 616 7.14 0.82 -20.59
CA GLN A 616 8.18 1.61 -21.26
C GLN A 616 7.58 2.30 -22.49
N LEU A 617 7.10 3.51 -22.30
CA LEU A 617 6.53 4.35 -23.35
C LEU A 617 7.42 5.59 -23.54
N PRO A 618 7.68 6.02 -24.78
CA PRO A 618 8.41 7.27 -25.04
C PRO A 618 7.67 8.45 -24.41
N ALA A 619 8.45 9.43 -23.90
CA ALA A 619 7.88 10.67 -23.41
C ALA A 619 7.11 11.38 -24.55
N TYR A 620 5.87 11.70 -24.30
CA TYR A 620 5.01 12.39 -25.25
C TYR A 620 4.73 13.83 -24.81
N PHE A 621 4.85 14.76 -25.76
CA PHE A 621 4.48 16.15 -25.57
C PHE A 621 3.36 16.49 -26.57
N SER A 622 2.27 17.07 -26.07
CA SER A 622 1.10 17.40 -26.89
C SER A 622 1.37 18.57 -27.84
N ARG A 623 0.50 18.74 -28.85
CA ARG A 623 0.56 19.91 -29.76
C ARG A 623 0.43 21.23 -28.98
N GLU A 624 -0.40 21.25 -27.96
CA GLU A 624 -0.59 22.39 -27.08
C GLU A 624 0.68 22.71 -26.27
N TYR A 625 1.38 21.69 -25.80
CA TYR A 625 2.69 21.87 -25.16
C TYR A 625 3.66 22.64 -26.05
N TYR A 626 3.84 22.22 -27.31
CA TYR A 626 4.74 22.89 -28.24
C TYR A 626 4.31 24.32 -28.56
N LYS A 627 3.00 24.59 -28.64
CA LYS A 627 2.47 25.94 -28.81
C LYS A 627 2.86 26.83 -27.64
N LEU A 628 2.53 26.41 -26.41
CA LEU A 628 2.84 27.15 -25.18
C LEU A 628 4.36 27.35 -25.00
N LYS A 629 5.16 26.33 -25.25
CA LYS A 629 6.62 26.41 -25.21
C LYS A 629 7.15 27.49 -26.15
N ASN A 630 6.68 27.52 -27.40
CA ASN A 630 7.10 28.51 -28.38
C ASN A 630 6.66 29.93 -28.02
N GLU A 631 5.53 30.10 -27.38
CA GLU A 631 5.04 31.40 -26.88
C GLU A 631 5.87 31.89 -25.70
N LEU A 632 6.20 31.02 -24.74
CA LEU A 632 7.02 31.35 -23.58
C LEU A 632 8.46 31.69 -23.95
N LEU A 633 9.06 31.01 -24.94
CA LEU A 633 10.45 31.25 -25.36
C LEU A 633 10.60 32.50 -26.23
N LYS A 634 9.50 33.13 -26.69
CA LYS A 634 9.51 34.40 -27.41
C LYS A 634 9.41 35.62 -26.50
N LYS A 635 8.89 35.45 -25.30
CA LYS A 635 8.85 36.46 -24.24
C LYS A 635 10.22 36.59 -23.56
#